data_645679f4c6d2c822e3e7c77847e0d990
#
_entry.id   645679f4c6d2c822e3e7c77847e0d990
#
_cell.length_a   1.000
_cell.length_b   1.000
_cell.length_c   1.000
_cell.angle_alpha   90.00
_cell.angle_beta   90.00
_cell.angle_gamma   90.00
#
_symmetry.space_group_name_H-M   'P 1'
#
loop_
_entity.id
_entity.type
_entity.pdbx_description
1 polymer ?
#
loop_
_entity_poly.entity_id
_entity_poly.type
_entity_poly.pdbx_seq_one_letter_code
_entity_poly.pdbx_strand_id
1 'polypeptide(L)'
;MAASRFIRHAFELDIDGGEPVPAILQLPRTTDHVPGVVLLHGFSSRKERMADSIGRSLLQRGVASLAIDLPLHGTRDGGLEGLSLRNPLELVQKWRLAVREAHAAVRYLSEQPAIDQRRLGIAGYSLGAYLAVMVASDNQLVRTVALAAGGDLPETTPFAALVRTFADPRKAVRALAGRPLLMVNGRHDRTIQPAQARALFEAAAEPKELRWYDGGHWPPTDAIESVADWLAEQLGDGDDGQRRTAKMSSHGAQ
;
A
#
# COMPACT_ATOMS: atom_id res chain seq x y z
N MET A 1 32.14 10.77 -12.69
CA MET A 1 30.67 10.63 -12.51
C MET A 1 30.41 10.16 -11.09
N ALA A 2 29.64 10.89 -10.28
CA ALA A 2 29.25 10.43 -8.96
C ALA A 2 28.39 9.18 -9.11
N ALA A 3 28.72 8.09 -8.41
CA ALA A 3 27.91 6.88 -8.39
C ALA A 3 26.49 7.22 -7.88
N SER A 4 25.46 6.75 -8.58
CA SER A 4 24.07 6.92 -8.11
C SER A 4 23.94 6.38 -6.69
N ARG A 5 23.29 7.15 -5.80
CA ARG A 5 23.07 6.76 -4.40
C ARG A 5 22.03 5.66 -4.23
N PHE A 6 21.44 5.18 -5.31
CA PHE A 6 20.38 4.17 -5.30
C PHE A 6 20.45 3.27 -6.52
N ILE A 7 19.77 2.13 -6.41
CA ILE A 7 19.54 1.16 -7.48
C ILE A 7 18.07 1.23 -7.85
N ARG A 8 17.78 1.27 -9.16
CA ARG A 8 16.44 1.05 -9.72
C ARG A 8 16.53 -0.10 -10.72
N HIS A 9 15.74 -1.13 -10.51
CA HIS A 9 15.71 -2.32 -11.33
C HIS A 9 14.28 -2.60 -11.77
N ALA A 10 14.02 -2.57 -13.08
CA ALA A 10 12.77 -3.03 -13.67
C ALA A 10 12.95 -4.48 -14.10
N PHE A 11 12.01 -5.35 -13.75
CA PHE A 11 12.07 -6.78 -13.99
C PHE A 11 10.66 -7.38 -14.01
N GLU A 12 10.57 -8.65 -14.32
CA GLU A 12 9.36 -9.44 -14.21
C GLU A 12 9.47 -10.34 -12.97
N LEU A 13 8.55 -10.15 -12.04
CA LEU A 13 8.43 -10.98 -10.85
C LEU A 13 7.78 -12.31 -11.23
N ASP A 14 8.51 -13.40 -11.07
CA ASP A 14 8.00 -14.75 -11.28
C ASP A 14 7.07 -15.15 -10.14
N ILE A 15 5.90 -15.67 -10.50
CA ILE A 15 4.89 -16.15 -9.55
C ILE A 15 4.50 -17.57 -9.96
N ASP A 16 4.68 -18.52 -9.05
CA ASP A 16 4.40 -19.93 -9.27
C ASP A 16 3.06 -20.16 -10.00
N GLY A 17 3.13 -20.68 -11.25
CA GLY A 17 1.98 -21.01 -12.08
C GLY A 17 1.14 -19.83 -12.57
N GLY A 18 1.70 -18.60 -12.54
CA GLY A 18 1.09 -17.38 -13.05
C GLY A 18 1.85 -16.77 -14.23
N GLU A 19 1.28 -15.70 -14.80
CA GLU A 19 2.02 -14.82 -15.71
C GLU A 19 3.03 -14.01 -14.91
N PRO A 20 4.23 -13.72 -15.46
CA PRO A 20 5.20 -12.84 -14.83
C PRO A 20 4.59 -11.45 -14.57
N VAL A 21 4.88 -10.88 -13.41
CA VAL A 21 4.33 -9.58 -13.00
C VAL A 21 5.38 -8.49 -13.18
N PRO A 22 5.16 -7.51 -14.07
CA PRO A 22 6.10 -6.42 -14.24
C PRO A 22 6.26 -5.62 -12.94
N ALA A 23 7.51 -5.41 -12.53
CA ALA A 23 7.86 -4.81 -11.25
C ALA A 23 9.01 -3.80 -11.38
N ILE A 24 9.09 -2.87 -10.43
CA ILE A 24 10.21 -1.95 -10.25
C ILE A 24 10.64 -2.01 -8.77
N LEU A 25 11.86 -2.48 -8.55
CA LEU A 25 12.53 -2.44 -7.25
C LEU A 25 13.42 -1.19 -7.18
N GLN A 26 13.31 -0.46 -6.09
CA GLN A 26 14.18 0.67 -5.76
C GLN A 26 14.85 0.41 -4.42
N LEU A 27 16.17 0.48 -4.37
CA LEU A 27 16.99 0.22 -3.18
C LEU A 27 17.94 1.38 -2.92
N PRO A 28 18.07 1.86 -1.67
CA PRO A 28 19.18 2.70 -1.26
C PRO A 28 20.51 1.93 -1.40
N ARG A 29 21.58 2.59 -1.80
CA ARG A 29 22.93 1.99 -1.73
C ARG A 29 23.47 2.15 -0.34
N THR A 30 23.35 1.10 0.45
CA THR A 30 23.86 1.00 1.81
C THR A 30 24.33 -0.43 2.08
N THR A 31 25.15 -0.62 3.11
CA THR A 31 25.54 -1.94 3.63
C THR A 31 24.55 -2.46 4.67
N ASP A 32 23.69 -1.61 5.19
CA ASP A 32 22.71 -1.96 6.20
C ASP A 32 21.45 -2.57 5.57
N HIS A 33 20.77 -3.43 6.33
CA HIS A 33 19.43 -3.89 5.94
C HIS A 33 18.44 -2.74 6.14
N VAL A 34 17.70 -2.41 5.08
CA VAL A 34 16.76 -1.28 5.06
C VAL A 34 15.30 -1.76 5.15
N PRO A 35 14.39 -0.92 5.65
CA PRO A 35 12.95 -1.20 5.55
C PRO A 35 12.49 -1.20 4.10
N GLY A 36 11.39 -1.92 3.82
CA GLY A 36 10.82 -2.04 2.49
C GLY A 36 9.32 -1.82 2.44
N VAL A 37 8.82 -1.22 1.35
CA VAL A 37 7.39 -0.95 1.14
C VAL A 37 6.95 -1.47 -0.22
N VAL A 38 5.90 -2.31 -0.25
CA VAL A 38 5.22 -2.69 -1.49
C VAL A 38 4.25 -1.58 -1.88
N LEU A 39 4.26 -1.21 -3.15
CA LEU A 39 3.49 -0.10 -3.71
C LEU A 39 2.46 -0.60 -4.73
N LEU A 40 1.18 -0.34 -4.48
CA LEU A 40 0.07 -0.76 -5.33
C LEU A 40 -0.63 0.45 -5.93
N HIS A 41 -0.69 0.52 -7.25
CA HIS A 41 -1.25 1.66 -7.99
C HIS A 41 -2.78 1.62 -8.09
N GLY A 42 -3.39 2.73 -8.50
CA GLY A 42 -4.83 2.86 -8.74
C GLY A 42 -5.27 2.32 -10.10
N PHE A 43 -6.60 2.30 -10.30
CA PHE A 43 -7.21 1.96 -11.58
C PHE A 43 -6.70 2.88 -12.70
N SER A 44 -6.50 2.34 -13.90
CA SER A 44 -5.92 3.05 -15.06
C SER A 44 -4.52 3.64 -14.82
N SER A 45 -3.75 3.08 -13.90
CA SER A 45 -2.39 3.50 -13.55
C SER A 45 -1.39 2.35 -13.80
N ARG A 46 -0.15 2.50 -13.32
CA ARG A 46 0.92 1.54 -13.52
C ARG A 46 2.02 1.72 -12.46
N LYS A 47 2.90 0.70 -12.34
CA LYS A 47 4.01 0.66 -11.39
C LYS A 47 4.93 1.87 -11.42
N GLU A 48 5.21 2.43 -12.64
CA GLU A 48 6.09 3.61 -12.77
C GLU A 48 5.55 4.81 -12.00
N ARG A 49 4.23 5.01 -12.02
CA ARG A 49 3.64 6.15 -11.29
C ARG A 49 3.88 6.04 -9.78
N MET A 50 3.79 4.86 -9.22
CA MET A 50 4.09 4.63 -7.80
C MET A 50 5.59 4.75 -7.52
N ALA A 51 6.43 4.14 -8.35
CA ALA A 51 7.89 4.19 -8.21
C ALA A 51 8.44 5.62 -8.34
N ASP A 52 7.90 6.42 -9.28
CA ASP A 52 8.37 7.78 -9.56
C ASP A 52 7.81 8.86 -8.61
N SER A 53 6.75 8.54 -7.87
CA SER A 53 6.18 9.41 -6.83
C SER A 53 6.62 8.94 -5.44
N ILE A 54 5.77 8.22 -4.73
CA ILE A 54 6.04 7.78 -3.36
C ILE A 54 7.29 6.91 -3.24
N GLY A 55 7.60 6.07 -4.24
CA GLY A 55 8.81 5.25 -4.22
C GLY A 55 10.09 6.09 -4.20
N ARG A 56 10.13 7.20 -4.96
CA ARG A 56 11.24 8.16 -4.92
C ARG A 56 11.34 8.84 -3.55
N SER A 57 10.22 9.24 -2.98
CA SER A 57 10.17 9.90 -1.67
C SER A 57 10.62 8.97 -0.54
N LEU A 58 10.24 7.69 -0.60
CA LEU A 58 10.72 6.64 0.31
C LEU A 58 12.23 6.43 0.18
N LEU A 59 12.73 6.36 -1.05
CA LEU A 59 14.15 6.17 -1.33
C LEU A 59 15.03 7.28 -0.74
N GLN A 60 14.56 8.53 -0.76
CA GLN A 60 15.23 9.67 -0.13
C GLN A 60 15.31 9.54 1.39
N ARG A 61 14.45 8.73 2.01
CA ARG A 61 14.37 8.42 3.45
C ARG A 61 15.03 7.10 3.81
N GLY A 62 15.80 6.50 2.89
CA GLY A 62 16.49 5.24 3.13
C GLY A 62 15.56 4.01 3.15
N VAL A 63 14.34 4.13 2.63
CA VAL A 63 13.37 3.05 2.55
C VAL A 63 13.34 2.50 1.12
N ALA A 64 13.44 1.19 0.98
CA ALA A 64 13.29 0.50 -0.29
C ALA A 64 11.82 0.42 -0.71
N SER A 65 11.57 0.28 -2.01
CA SER A 65 10.20 0.07 -2.50
C SER A 65 10.14 -0.92 -3.67
N LEU A 66 9.03 -1.67 -3.72
CA LEU A 66 8.68 -2.57 -4.82
C LEU A 66 7.31 -2.18 -5.35
N ALA A 67 7.26 -1.63 -6.56
CA ALA A 67 6.02 -1.33 -7.27
C ALA A 67 5.74 -2.41 -8.31
N ILE A 68 4.50 -2.90 -8.40
CA ILE A 68 4.07 -3.92 -9.37
C ILE A 68 2.94 -3.38 -10.25
N ASP A 69 2.83 -3.91 -11.48
CA ASP A 69 1.63 -3.71 -12.30
C ASP A 69 0.53 -4.69 -11.86
N LEU A 70 -0.64 -4.15 -11.54
CA LEU A 70 -1.83 -4.95 -11.23
C LEU A 70 -2.36 -5.65 -12.50
N PRO A 71 -3.14 -6.74 -12.38
CA PRO A 71 -3.76 -7.40 -13.52
C PRO A 71 -4.47 -6.42 -14.46
N LEU A 72 -4.31 -6.58 -15.77
CA LEU A 72 -4.87 -5.72 -16.83
C LEU A 72 -4.33 -4.27 -16.87
N HIS A 73 -3.27 -3.97 -16.14
CA HIS A 73 -2.69 -2.62 -16.07
C HIS A 73 -1.24 -2.59 -16.54
N GLY A 74 -0.75 -1.38 -16.80
CA GLY A 74 0.65 -1.16 -17.17
C GLY A 74 1.00 -1.80 -18.50
N THR A 75 2.00 -2.69 -18.49
CA THR A 75 2.48 -3.43 -19.67
C THR A 75 1.86 -4.83 -19.82
N ARG A 76 0.85 -5.15 -18.99
CA ARG A 76 0.22 -6.48 -19.00
C ARG A 76 -0.79 -6.62 -20.13
N ASP A 77 -0.89 -7.84 -20.68
CA ASP A 77 -1.79 -8.16 -21.76
C ASP A 77 -3.27 -8.05 -21.38
N GLY A 78 -4.10 -7.76 -22.38
CA GLY A 78 -5.55 -7.69 -22.26
C GLY A 78 -6.10 -6.33 -21.90
N GLY A 79 -5.32 -5.44 -21.27
CA GLY A 79 -5.74 -4.08 -20.92
C GLY A 79 -7.12 -3.98 -20.23
N LEU A 80 -7.49 -2.77 -19.82
CA LEU A 80 -8.80 -2.52 -19.20
C LEU A 80 -9.98 -2.63 -20.18
N GLU A 81 -9.71 -2.55 -21.48
CA GLU A 81 -10.73 -2.65 -22.54
C GLU A 81 -11.37 -4.04 -22.57
N GLY A 82 -10.63 -5.09 -22.17
CA GLY A 82 -11.13 -6.45 -22.05
C GLY A 82 -11.92 -6.74 -20.77
N LEU A 83 -11.94 -5.82 -19.79
CA LEU A 83 -12.59 -6.07 -18.51
C LEU A 83 -14.11 -5.86 -18.60
N SER A 84 -14.88 -6.93 -18.54
CA SER A 84 -16.32 -6.84 -18.44
C SER A 84 -16.77 -6.61 -17.00
N LEU A 85 -17.07 -5.36 -16.65
CA LEU A 85 -17.68 -5.01 -15.35
C LEU A 85 -19.06 -5.66 -15.13
N ARG A 86 -19.62 -6.29 -16.18
CA ARG A 86 -20.91 -7.01 -16.14
C ARG A 86 -20.75 -8.49 -15.79
N ASN A 87 -19.51 -9.01 -15.79
CA ASN A 87 -19.21 -10.40 -15.43
C ASN A 87 -18.64 -10.48 -14.01
N PRO A 88 -19.47 -10.77 -12.99
CA PRO A 88 -19.00 -10.80 -11.60
C PRO A 88 -17.97 -11.89 -11.33
N LEU A 89 -17.99 -13.01 -12.08
CA LEU A 89 -17.00 -14.08 -11.91
C LEU A 89 -15.61 -13.64 -12.38
N GLU A 90 -15.54 -12.93 -13.49
CA GLU A 90 -14.28 -12.38 -14.00
C GLU A 90 -13.70 -11.34 -13.03
N LEU A 91 -14.54 -10.45 -12.48
CA LEU A 91 -14.11 -9.49 -11.46
C LEU A 91 -13.53 -10.19 -10.23
N VAL A 92 -14.20 -11.24 -9.73
CA VAL A 92 -13.69 -12.04 -8.60
C VAL A 92 -12.36 -12.69 -8.93
N GLN A 93 -12.22 -13.27 -10.13
CA GLN A 93 -10.97 -13.92 -10.55
C GLN A 93 -9.82 -12.90 -10.65
N LYS A 94 -10.03 -11.75 -11.26
CA LYS A 94 -9.02 -10.68 -11.38
C LYS A 94 -8.66 -10.10 -10.02
N TRP A 95 -9.63 -9.93 -9.14
CA TRP A 95 -9.39 -9.51 -7.76
C TRP A 95 -8.52 -10.51 -6.99
N ARG A 96 -8.87 -11.80 -7.02
CA ARG A 96 -8.08 -12.85 -6.37
C ARG A 96 -6.67 -12.95 -6.94
N LEU A 97 -6.52 -12.77 -8.25
CA LEU A 97 -5.22 -12.71 -8.90
C LEU A 97 -4.41 -11.53 -8.37
N ALA A 98 -4.98 -10.32 -8.32
CA ALA A 98 -4.31 -9.13 -7.81
C ALA A 98 -3.86 -9.30 -6.35
N VAL A 99 -4.71 -9.87 -5.49
CA VAL A 99 -4.36 -10.16 -4.09
C VAL A 99 -3.21 -11.16 -4.00
N ARG A 100 -3.26 -12.25 -4.77
CA ARG A 100 -2.19 -13.27 -4.82
C ARG A 100 -0.86 -12.67 -5.27
N GLU A 101 -0.87 -11.85 -6.31
CA GLU A 101 0.32 -11.19 -6.84
C GLU A 101 0.91 -10.18 -5.87
N ALA A 102 0.06 -9.42 -5.17
CA ALA A 102 0.51 -8.51 -4.13
C ALA A 102 1.12 -9.24 -2.92
N HIS A 103 0.59 -10.42 -2.53
CA HIS A 103 1.24 -11.28 -1.54
C HIS A 103 2.61 -11.77 -2.01
N ALA A 104 2.72 -12.18 -3.28
CA ALA A 104 3.99 -12.60 -3.86
C ALA A 104 5.01 -11.44 -3.88
N ALA A 105 4.56 -10.21 -4.15
CA ALA A 105 5.41 -9.02 -4.07
C ALA A 105 5.93 -8.76 -2.65
N VAL A 106 5.08 -8.93 -1.62
CA VAL A 106 5.51 -8.81 -0.21
C VAL A 106 6.57 -9.87 0.12
N ARG A 107 6.32 -11.13 -0.26
CA ARG A 107 7.28 -12.22 -0.06
C ARG A 107 8.60 -11.95 -0.78
N TYR A 108 8.56 -11.61 -2.06
CA TYR A 108 9.75 -11.29 -2.84
C TYR A 108 10.58 -10.17 -2.20
N LEU A 109 9.91 -9.08 -1.78
CA LEU A 109 10.60 -7.98 -1.11
C LEU A 109 11.25 -8.42 0.21
N SER A 110 10.57 -9.27 0.99
CA SER A 110 11.08 -9.79 2.27
C SER A 110 12.33 -10.68 2.12
N GLU A 111 12.48 -11.32 0.97
CA GLU A 111 13.58 -12.23 0.65
C GLU A 111 14.81 -11.51 0.06
N GLN A 112 14.71 -10.20 -0.23
CA GLN A 112 15.86 -9.46 -0.76
C GLN A 112 16.95 -9.29 0.28
N PRO A 113 18.23 -9.57 -0.04
CA PRO A 113 19.33 -9.52 0.92
C PRO A 113 19.52 -8.16 1.59
N ALA A 114 19.11 -7.07 0.93
CA ALA A 114 19.22 -5.72 1.47
C ALA A 114 18.05 -5.31 2.36
N ILE A 115 17.03 -6.15 2.53
CA ILE A 115 15.79 -5.80 3.23
C ILE A 115 15.74 -6.41 4.63
N ASP A 116 15.35 -5.61 5.63
CA ASP A 116 14.95 -6.13 6.94
C ASP A 116 13.50 -6.60 6.87
N GLN A 117 13.29 -7.92 6.81
CA GLN A 117 11.96 -8.53 6.74
C GLN A 117 11.04 -8.20 7.93
N ARG A 118 11.57 -7.67 9.03
CA ARG A 118 10.79 -7.24 10.20
C ARG A 118 10.25 -5.83 10.03
N ARG A 119 10.72 -5.08 9.01
CA ARG A 119 10.38 -3.69 8.73
C ARG A 119 9.77 -3.53 7.34
N LEU A 120 8.63 -4.24 7.12
CA LEU A 120 7.91 -4.19 5.86
C LEU A 120 6.59 -3.44 6.00
N GLY A 121 6.31 -2.60 5.01
CA GLY A 121 5.05 -1.89 4.86
C GLY A 121 4.39 -2.16 3.52
N ILE A 122 3.16 -1.74 3.40
CA ILE A 122 2.43 -1.72 2.13
C ILE A 122 1.73 -0.36 1.98
N ALA A 123 1.80 0.22 0.79
CA ALA A 123 1.09 1.44 0.47
C ALA A 123 0.29 1.28 -0.82
N GLY A 124 -0.94 1.74 -0.82
CA GLY A 124 -1.83 1.66 -1.97
C GLY A 124 -2.54 2.97 -2.27
N TYR A 125 -2.78 3.22 -3.56
CA TYR A 125 -3.56 4.35 -4.04
C TYR A 125 -4.86 3.87 -4.70
N SER A 126 -6.03 4.40 -4.30
CA SER A 126 -7.33 4.10 -4.88
C SER A 126 -7.62 2.59 -4.93
N LEU A 127 -7.71 1.95 -6.10
CA LEU A 127 -7.80 0.49 -6.23
C LEU A 127 -6.70 -0.22 -5.43
N GLY A 128 -5.45 0.27 -5.52
CA GLY A 128 -4.33 -0.25 -4.75
C GLY A 128 -4.51 -0.12 -3.24
N ALA A 129 -5.27 0.88 -2.75
CA ALA A 129 -5.57 1.02 -1.32
C ALA A 129 -6.50 -0.11 -0.82
N TYR A 130 -7.52 -0.49 -1.62
CA TYR A 130 -8.34 -1.65 -1.31
C TYR A 130 -7.52 -2.95 -1.28
N LEU A 131 -6.63 -3.14 -2.26
CA LEU A 131 -5.75 -4.31 -2.30
C LEU A 131 -4.76 -4.31 -1.13
N ALA A 132 -4.15 -3.16 -0.81
CA ALA A 132 -3.18 -3.04 0.27
C ALA A 132 -3.76 -3.46 1.62
N VAL A 133 -4.97 -3.02 1.96
CA VAL A 133 -5.61 -3.40 3.22
C VAL A 133 -6.01 -4.87 3.23
N MET A 134 -6.46 -5.42 2.09
CA MET A 134 -6.80 -6.85 1.98
C MET A 134 -5.56 -7.72 2.20
N VAL A 135 -4.46 -7.41 1.51
CA VAL A 135 -3.18 -8.13 1.66
C VAL A 135 -2.65 -8.01 3.09
N ALA A 136 -2.64 -6.81 3.65
CA ALA A 136 -2.17 -6.61 5.01
C ALA A 136 -3.01 -7.37 6.05
N SER A 137 -4.30 -7.57 5.80
CA SER A 137 -5.23 -8.17 6.78
C SER A 137 -4.84 -9.60 7.17
N ASP A 138 -4.23 -10.35 6.27
CA ASP A 138 -3.84 -11.76 6.47
C ASP A 138 -2.33 -12.03 6.29
N ASN A 139 -1.53 -11.00 5.95
CA ASN A 139 -0.08 -11.09 5.81
C ASN A 139 0.65 -10.50 7.01
N GLN A 140 1.22 -11.35 7.86
CA GLN A 140 1.91 -10.95 9.08
C GLN A 140 3.30 -10.34 8.85
N LEU A 141 3.86 -10.40 7.64
CA LEU A 141 5.09 -9.70 7.29
C LEU A 141 4.86 -8.18 7.17
N VAL A 142 3.63 -7.76 6.82
CA VAL A 142 3.28 -6.34 6.71
C VAL A 142 3.06 -5.76 8.11
N ARG A 143 3.91 -4.81 8.50
CA ARG A 143 3.91 -4.16 9.83
C ARG A 143 3.15 -2.84 9.86
N THR A 144 3.06 -2.14 8.73
CA THR A 144 2.39 -0.84 8.62
C THR A 144 1.69 -0.68 7.28
N VAL A 145 0.61 0.08 7.25
CA VAL A 145 -0.26 0.23 6.08
C VAL A 145 -0.54 1.69 5.81
N ALA A 146 -0.34 2.14 4.57
CA ALA A 146 -0.73 3.47 4.13
C ALA A 146 -1.72 3.41 2.96
N LEU A 147 -2.85 4.08 3.09
CA LEU A 147 -3.93 4.11 2.11
C LEU A 147 -4.14 5.55 1.60
N ALA A 148 -3.80 5.81 0.35
CA ALA A 148 -4.10 7.10 -0.28
C ALA A 148 -5.38 6.97 -1.14
N ALA A 149 -6.32 7.90 -0.95
CA ALA A 149 -7.64 7.87 -1.60
C ALA A 149 -8.35 6.51 -1.41
N GLY A 150 -8.22 5.95 -0.19
CA GLY A 150 -8.90 4.71 0.23
C GLY A 150 -10.20 5.00 0.96
N GLY A 151 -11.11 4.02 0.99
CA GLY A 151 -12.39 4.17 1.67
C GLY A 151 -13.17 2.87 1.76
N ASP A 152 -14.37 2.92 2.34
CA ASP A 152 -15.32 1.81 2.26
C ASP A 152 -15.95 1.74 0.87
N LEU A 153 -16.51 0.60 0.54
CA LEU A 153 -17.24 0.44 -0.73
C LEU A 153 -18.44 1.38 -0.76
N PRO A 154 -18.68 2.06 -1.91
CA PRO A 154 -19.90 2.84 -2.11
C PRO A 154 -21.15 2.01 -1.84
N GLU A 155 -22.18 2.62 -1.25
CA GLU A 155 -23.51 1.95 -1.09
C GLU A 155 -24.12 1.57 -2.43
N THR A 156 -23.80 2.33 -3.48
CA THR A 156 -24.25 2.09 -4.86
C THR A 156 -23.42 1.06 -5.62
N THR A 157 -22.43 0.39 -4.95
CA THR A 157 -21.60 -0.63 -5.59
C THR A 157 -22.48 -1.76 -6.13
N PRO A 158 -22.44 -2.06 -7.44
CA PRO A 158 -23.16 -3.19 -7.99
C PRO A 158 -22.77 -4.48 -7.26
N PHE A 159 -23.76 -5.28 -6.88
CA PHE A 159 -23.54 -6.54 -6.15
C PHE A 159 -22.74 -6.36 -4.86
N ALA A 160 -22.90 -5.24 -4.12
CA ALA A 160 -22.14 -4.91 -2.91
C ALA A 160 -22.05 -6.09 -1.91
N ALA A 161 -23.14 -6.81 -1.70
CA ALA A 161 -23.14 -7.98 -0.82
C ALA A 161 -22.18 -9.09 -1.30
N LEU A 162 -22.16 -9.37 -2.61
CA LEU A 162 -21.23 -10.33 -3.21
C LEU A 162 -19.79 -9.83 -3.12
N VAL A 163 -19.54 -8.56 -3.45
CA VAL A 163 -18.20 -7.95 -3.37
C VAL A 163 -17.67 -8.06 -1.93
N ARG A 164 -18.48 -7.77 -0.91
CA ARG A 164 -18.08 -7.88 0.49
C ARG A 164 -17.74 -9.30 0.93
N THR A 165 -18.18 -10.34 0.24
CA THR A 165 -17.80 -11.73 0.59
C THR A 165 -16.32 -12.03 0.33
N PHE A 166 -15.68 -11.32 -0.60
CA PHE A 166 -14.27 -11.52 -0.97
C PHE A 166 -13.40 -10.27 -0.89
N ALA A 167 -14.00 -9.08 -0.76
CA ALA A 167 -13.31 -7.79 -0.73
C ALA A 167 -14.02 -6.82 0.21
N ASP A 168 -14.06 -7.13 1.51
CA ASP A 168 -14.65 -6.26 2.52
C ASP A 168 -13.56 -5.41 3.19
N PRO A 169 -13.40 -4.11 2.82
CA PRO A 169 -12.37 -3.25 3.40
C PRO A 169 -12.58 -3.00 4.89
N ARG A 170 -13.83 -2.97 5.39
CA ARG A 170 -14.11 -2.82 6.82
C ARG A 170 -13.64 -4.02 7.64
N LYS A 171 -13.86 -5.22 7.13
CA LYS A 171 -13.34 -6.45 7.77
C LYS A 171 -11.83 -6.47 7.76
N ALA A 172 -11.22 -6.07 6.62
CA ALA A 172 -9.78 -6.04 6.47
C ALA A 172 -9.10 -5.05 7.42
N VAL A 173 -9.59 -3.81 7.56
CA VAL A 173 -8.97 -2.82 8.47
C VAL A 173 -9.10 -3.25 9.95
N ARG A 174 -10.19 -3.92 10.34
CA ARG A 174 -10.32 -4.48 11.69
C ARG A 174 -9.29 -5.57 11.97
N ALA A 175 -8.95 -6.37 10.96
CA ALA A 175 -7.96 -7.44 11.06
C ALA A 175 -6.52 -6.92 11.15
N LEU A 176 -6.28 -5.63 10.89
CA LEU A 176 -4.96 -5.03 11.11
C LEU A 176 -4.53 -5.01 12.58
N ALA A 177 -5.45 -5.00 13.50
CA ALA A 177 -5.34 -5.03 14.96
C ALA A 177 -3.94 -4.73 15.53
N GLY A 178 -3.72 -3.49 15.99
CA GLY A 178 -2.44 -3.05 16.58
C GLY A 178 -1.34 -2.67 15.57
N ARG A 179 -1.56 -2.87 14.26
CA ARG A 179 -0.63 -2.41 13.21
C ARG A 179 -0.98 -0.99 12.76
N PRO A 180 0.02 -0.08 12.69
CA PRO A 180 -0.23 1.31 12.31
C PRO A 180 -0.88 1.44 10.93
N LEU A 181 -1.94 2.23 10.87
CA LEU A 181 -2.67 2.57 9.65
C LEU A 181 -2.66 4.09 9.43
N LEU A 182 -2.18 4.53 8.27
CA LEU A 182 -2.38 5.89 7.79
C LEU A 182 -3.38 5.89 6.63
N MET A 183 -4.36 6.78 6.68
CA MET A 183 -5.21 7.12 5.55
C MET A 183 -4.99 8.57 5.15
N VAL A 184 -4.85 8.84 3.83
CA VAL A 184 -4.66 10.19 3.29
C VAL A 184 -5.66 10.41 2.16
N ASN A 185 -6.60 11.35 2.33
CA ASN A 185 -7.75 11.50 1.45
C ASN A 185 -8.02 12.96 1.08
N GLY A 186 -8.54 13.18 -0.11
CA GLY A 186 -8.95 14.49 -0.59
C GLY A 186 -10.30 14.95 0.01
N ARG A 187 -10.37 16.21 0.45
CA ARG A 187 -11.63 16.80 0.96
C ARG A 187 -12.72 16.91 -0.11
N HIS A 188 -12.30 16.99 -1.37
CA HIS A 188 -13.17 17.16 -2.54
C HIS A 188 -13.15 15.94 -3.47
N ASP A 189 -12.71 14.78 -2.97
CA ASP A 189 -12.70 13.54 -3.74
C ASP A 189 -14.13 13.11 -4.08
N ARG A 190 -14.41 12.97 -5.39
CA ARG A 190 -15.70 12.53 -5.92
C ARG A 190 -15.70 11.05 -6.29
N THR A 191 -14.54 10.42 -6.34
CA THR A 191 -14.40 8.98 -6.64
C THR A 191 -14.51 8.16 -5.36
N ILE A 192 -13.71 8.51 -4.35
CA ILE A 192 -13.81 7.96 -3.00
C ILE A 192 -14.21 9.11 -2.09
N GLN A 193 -15.50 9.23 -1.87
CA GLN A 193 -16.05 10.36 -1.12
C GLN A 193 -15.53 10.41 0.33
N PRO A 194 -15.41 11.60 0.93
CA PRO A 194 -14.97 11.76 2.32
C PRO A 194 -15.76 10.91 3.32
N ALA A 195 -17.04 10.67 3.08
CA ALA A 195 -17.87 9.79 3.92
C ALA A 195 -17.39 8.34 3.91
N GLN A 196 -16.97 7.82 2.74
CA GLN A 196 -16.42 6.47 2.59
C GLN A 196 -15.06 6.33 3.30
N ALA A 197 -14.20 7.36 3.17
CA ALA A 197 -12.92 7.40 3.89
C ALA A 197 -13.14 7.38 5.41
N ARG A 198 -14.04 8.21 5.94
CA ARG A 198 -14.40 8.21 7.36
C ARG A 198 -14.96 6.87 7.82
N ALA A 199 -15.88 6.27 7.06
CA ALA A 199 -16.49 4.99 7.40
C ALA A 199 -15.45 3.85 7.49
N LEU A 200 -14.43 3.85 6.63
CA LEU A 200 -13.33 2.90 6.70
C LEU A 200 -12.42 3.19 7.91
N PHE A 201 -12.07 4.46 8.12
CA PHE A 201 -11.24 4.89 9.24
C PHE A 201 -11.89 4.55 10.60
N GLU A 202 -13.18 4.81 10.77
CA GLU A 202 -13.92 4.47 11.98
C GLU A 202 -13.95 2.98 12.27
N ALA A 203 -13.98 2.15 11.21
CA ALA A 203 -13.96 0.70 11.35
C ALA A 203 -12.59 0.14 11.77
N ALA A 204 -11.50 0.88 11.53
CA ALA A 204 -10.15 0.44 11.86
C ALA A 204 -9.88 0.49 13.37
N ALA A 205 -9.04 -0.43 13.87
CA ALA A 205 -8.49 -0.40 15.23
C ALA A 205 -7.30 0.57 15.33
N GLU A 206 -6.96 1.00 16.55
CA GLU A 206 -5.74 1.76 16.82
C GLU A 206 -4.47 0.87 16.68
N PRO A 207 -3.32 1.48 16.35
CA PRO A 207 -3.08 2.90 16.08
C PRO A 207 -3.45 3.27 14.63
N LYS A 208 -4.17 4.37 14.47
CA LYS A 208 -4.62 4.85 13.16
C LYS A 208 -4.58 6.37 13.04
N GLU A 209 -4.35 6.87 11.83
CA GLU A 209 -4.34 8.29 11.52
C GLU A 209 -5.07 8.58 10.22
N LEU A 210 -5.84 9.68 10.16
CA LEU A 210 -6.51 10.16 8.95
C LEU A 210 -6.09 11.60 8.68
N ARG A 211 -5.41 11.80 7.54
CA ARG A 211 -5.00 13.11 7.03
C ARG A 211 -5.85 13.52 5.85
N TRP A 212 -6.21 14.80 5.81
CA TRP A 212 -6.97 15.38 4.72
C TRP A 212 -6.13 16.42 3.97
N TYR A 213 -6.06 16.30 2.64
CA TYR A 213 -5.52 17.37 1.79
C TYR A 213 -6.66 18.14 1.12
N ASP A 214 -6.40 19.38 0.77
CA ASP A 214 -7.32 20.21 0.01
C ASP A 214 -7.18 19.89 -1.49
N GLY A 215 -8.00 18.95 -1.96
CA GLY A 215 -7.93 18.42 -3.33
C GLY A 215 -8.93 17.31 -3.59
N GLY A 216 -8.93 16.83 -4.83
CA GLY A 216 -9.77 15.73 -5.32
C GLY A 216 -9.13 14.36 -5.09
N HIS A 217 -9.33 13.46 -6.09
CA HIS A 217 -8.88 12.07 -5.99
C HIS A 217 -7.35 11.90 -5.98
N TRP A 218 -6.62 12.79 -6.64
CA TRP A 218 -5.15 12.71 -6.75
C TRP A 218 -4.47 13.44 -5.61
N PRO A 219 -3.64 12.76 -4.79
CA PRO A 219 -2.91 13.42 -3.73
C PRO A 219 -1.82 14.35 -4.31
N PRO A 220 -1.70 15.58 -3.80
CA PRO A 220 -0.62 16.49 -4.17
C PRO A 220 0.73 16.02 -3.59
N THR A 221 1.82 16.63 -4.06
CA THR A 221 3.19 16.20 -3.71
C THR A 221 3.44 16.22 -2.20
N ASP A 222 2.99 17.24 -1.49
CA ASP A 222 3.13 17.37 -0.04
C ASP A 222 2.41 16.26 0.73
N ALA A 223 1.23 15.84 0.24
CA ALA A 223 0.53 14.68 0.81
C ALA A 223 1.31 13.39 0.58
N ILE A 224 1.90 13.18 -0.61
CA ILE A 224 2.75 12.02 -0.92
C ILE A 224 4.00 12.02 -0.02
N GLU A 225 4.68 13.17 0.13
CA GLU A 225 5.83 13.32 1.02
C GLU A 225 5.45 13.00 2.47
N SER A 226 4.30 13.47 2.95
CA SER A 226 3.83 13.19 4.30
C SER A 226 3.55 11.70 4.55
N VAL A 227 3.11 10.95 3.54
CA VAL A 227 2.96 9.48 3.62
C VAL A 227 4.33 8.81 3.70
N ALA A 228 5.30 9.28 2.90
CA ALA A 228 6.66 8.73 2.91
C ALA A 228 7.38 9.01 4.24
N ASP A 229 7.21 10.20 4.84
CA ASP A 229 7.72 10.51 6.18
C ASP A 229 7.13 9.58 7.23
N TRP A 230 5.81 9.42 7.22
CA TRP A 230 5.12 8.57 8.17
C TRP A 230 5.55 7.09 8.05
N LEU A 231 5.63 6.56 6.81
CA LEU A 231 6.10 5.18 6.59
C LEU A 231 7.53 4.97 7.07
N ALA A 232 8.43 5.93 6.78
CA ALA A 232 9.81 5.87 7.25
C ALA A 232 9.90 5.90 8.78
N GLU A 233 9.07 6.71 9.45
CA GLU A 233 8.97 6.76 10.91
C GLU A 233 8.46 5.43 11.50
N GLN A 234 7.38 4.88 10.95
CA GLN A 234 6.80 3.62 11.45
C GLN A 234 7.71 2.40 11.20
N LEU A 235 8.54 2.45 10.17
CA LEU A 235 9.49 1.39 9.80
C LEU A 235 10.91 1.67 10.27
N GLY A 236 11.17 2.78 10.97
CA GLY A 236 12.45 3.09 11.62
C GLY A 236 12.85 2.01 12.62
N ASP A 237 14.09 2.08 13.12
CA ASP A 237 14.63 1.06 14.02
C ASP A 237 13.71 0.86 15.22
N GLY A 238 13.17 -0.36 15.34
CA GLY A 238 12.15 -0.74 16.34
C GLY A 238 12.58 -0.67 17.80
N ASP A 239 13.79 -0.18 18.10
CA ASP A 239 14.29 0.06 19.46
C ASP A 239 13.74 1.39 20.07
N ASP A 240 13.31 2.35 19.22
CA ASP A 240 12.71 3.60 19.69
C ASP A 240 11.21 3.52 20.02
N GLY A 241 10.49 2.57 19.48
CA GLY A 241 9.05 2.35 19.78
C GLY A 241 8.83 1.90 21.23
N GLN A 242 9.70 1.07 21.77
CA GLN A 242 9.65 0.64 23.18
C GLN A 242 10.11 1.75 24.15
N ARG A 243 11.01 2.63 23.74
CA ARG A 243 11.46 3.77 24.55
C ARG A 243 10.43 4.89 24.62
N ARG A 244 9.61 5.11 23.58
CA ARG A 244 8.53 6.14 23.59
C ARG A 244 7.35 5.74 24.48
N THR A 245 6.92 4.48 24.49
CA THR A 245 5.87 3.98 25.39
C THR A 245 6.32 3.99 26.86
N ALA A 246 7.58 3.69 27.16
CA ALA A 246 8.14 3.79 28.51
C ALA A 246 8.25 5.25 29.01
N LYS A 247 8.48 6.22 28.10
CA LYS A 247 8.61 7.63 28.47
C LYS A 247 7.24 8.32 28.70
N MET A 248 6.19 7.86 28.03
CA MET A 248 4.83 8.36 28.28
C MET A 248 4.22 7.81 29.58
N SER A 249 4.58 6.58 29.99
CA SER A 249 4.14 6.02 31.29
C SER A 249 4.88 6.59 32.49
N SER A 250 6.03 7.23 32.34
CA SER A 250 6.79 7.83 33.44
C SER A 250 6.44 9.29 33.73
N HIS A 251 5.64 9.96 32.90
CA HIS A 251 5.18 11.35 33.10
C HIS A 251 3.75 11.48 33.63
N GLY A 252 3.06 10.36 33.88
CA GLY A 252 1.70 10.33 34.46
C GLY A 252 1.64 10.05 35.97
N ALA A 253 2.77 10.02 36.68
CA ALA A 253 2.84 9.77 38.12
C ALA A 253 3.65 10.86 38.82
N GLN A 254 3.14 12.07 38.83
CA GLN A 254 3.44 13.13 39.82
C GLN A 254 2.22 14.01 40.02
#